data_da590beb7bc50f3958a5ac2fe0bbad4b
#
_entry.id   da590beb7bc50f3958a5ac2fe0bbad4b
#
_cell.length_a   1.000
_cell.length_b   1.000
_cell.length_c   1.000
_cell.angle_alpha   90.00
_cell.angle_beta   90.00
_cell.angle_gamma   90.00
#
_symmetry.space_group_name_H-M   'P 1'
#
loop_
_entity.id
_entity.type
_entity.pdbx_description
1 polymer ?
#
loop_
_entity_poly.entity_id
_entity_poly.type
_entity_poly.pdbx_seq_one_letter_code
_entity_poly.pdbx_strand_id
1 'polypeptide(L)'
;FPQMLSLSVEDNMAPKLDWLQKRLDLGDAQLRTLVMRFPKLLGYSVVDNFSPRLDWLQRRLDLDDAGLRTMVLRKPQALAYSVEDKMVPTLDWLQSRLDLNETELKQVIVTFPSLFGFSVEGNMEPKLGFFEEELGLSPSDVRASIVSAPARLGYSLKTRYRPRLEVCRAAGADASLVLSYATNADERFCERVGVPL
;
A
#
# COMPACT_ATOMS: atom_id res chain seq x y z
N PHE A 1 13.29 0.36 -21.87
CA PHE A 1 14.08 1.33 -21.11
C PHE A 1 15.47 1.51 -21.76
N PRO A 2 15.62 2.42 -22.77
CA PRO A 2 16.92 2.63 -23.45
C PRO A 2 18.04 3.10 -22.51
N GLN A 3 17.68 3.83 -21.45
CA GLN A 3 18.64 4.38 -20.48
C GLN A 3 19.38 3.31 -19.65
N MET A 4 18.85 2.11 -19.54
CA MET A 4 19.53 1.02 -18.82
C MET A 4 20.68 0.40 -19.63
N LEU A 5 20.67 0.53 -20.96
CA LEU A 5 21.71 -0.01 -21.85
C LEU A 5 23.04 0.77 -21.77
N SER A 6 23.01 1.97 -21.17
CA SER A 6 24.21 2.78 -20.96
C SER A 6 24.90 2.54 -19.61
N LEU A 7 24.31 1.72 -18.72
CA LEU A 7 24.90 1.41 -17.42
C LEU A 7 25.84 0.22 -17.55
N SER A 8 27.09 0.40 -17.08
CA SER A 8 28.02 -0.74 -16.93
C SER A 8 27.43 -1.75 -15.94
N VAL A 9 27.38 -3.02 -16.34
CA VAL A 9 26.91 -4.10 -15.47
C VAL A 9 27.87 -4.28 -14.29
N GLU A 10 29.17 -4.30 -14.57
CA GLU A 10 30.19 -4.59 -13.56
C GLU A 10 30.43 -3.41 -12.61
N ASP A 11 30.49 -2.19 -13.15
CA ASP A 11 30.84 -1.00 -12.35
C ASP A 11 29.65 -0.34 -11.66
N ASN A 12 28.42 -0.61 -12.11
CA ASN A 12 27.23 0.08 -11.60
C ASN A 12 26.15 -0.87 -11.08
N MET A 13 25.75 -1.87 -11.86
CA MET A 13 24.62 -2.72 -11.47
C MET A 13 25.01 -3.74 -10.40
N ALA A 14 26.14 -4.43 -10.54
CA ALA A 14 26.54 -5.48 -9.61
C ALA A 14 26.76 -4.94 -8.18
N PRO A 15 27.51 -3.85 -7.94
CA PRO A 15 27.68 -3.30 -6.60
C PRO A 15 26.37 -2.88 -5.96
N LYS A 16 25.42 -2.36 -6.74
CA LYS A 16 24.10 -1.95 -6.28
C LYS A 16 23.25 -3.15 -5.86
N LEU A 17 23.27 -4.22 -6.63
CA LEU A 17 22.55 -5.45 -6.30
C LEU A 17 23.13 -6.11 -5.06
N ASP A 18 24.45 -6.17 -4.93
CA ASP A 18 25.13 -6.68 -3.74
C ASP A 18 24.78 -5.87 -2.50
N TRP A 19 24.73 -4.53 -2.64
CA TRP A 19 24.36 -3.67 -1.53
C TRP A 19 22.89 -3.92 -1.09
N LEU A 20 21.96 -4.00 -2.05
CA LEU A 20 20.55 -4.27 -1.76
C LEU A 20 20.37 -5.63 -1.11
N GLN A 21 21.08 -6.65 -1.60
CA GLN A 21 21.04 -7.99 -1.06
C GLN A 21 21.47 -8.02 0.39
N LYS A 22 22.61 -7.38 0.70
CA LYS A 22 23.12 -7.27 2.07
C LYS A 22 22.25 -6.41 2.97
N ARG A 23 21.82 -5.23 2.48
CA ARG A 23 21.04 -4.27 3.30
C ARG A 23 19.67 -4.82 3.70
N LEU A 24 19.06 -5.61 2.83
CA LEU A 24 17.74 -6.20 3.05
C LEU A 24 17.79 -7.69 3.39
N ASP A 25 18.96 -8.27 3.52
CA ASP A 25 19.17 -9.71 3.78
C ASP A 25 18.34 -10.58 2.81
N LEU A 26 18.54 -10.36 1.50
CA LEU A 26 17.79 -11.05 0.44
C LEU A 26 18.52 -12.29 -0.04
N GLY A 27 17.80 -13.39 -0.21
CA GLY A 27 18.25 -14.49 -1.05
C GLY A 27 18.19 -14.13 -2.55
N ASP A 28 18.93 -14.86 -3.39
CA ASP A 28 19.02 -14.61 -4.85
C ASP A 28 17.65 -14.58 -5.52
N ALA A 29 16.74 -15.49 -5.15
CA ALA A 29 15.39 -15.53 -5.70
C ALA A 29 14.57 -14.27 -5.34
N GLN A 30 14.74 -13.73 -4.13
CA GLN A 30 14.07 -12.52 -3.67
C GLN A 30 14.65 -11.29 -4.37
N LEU A 31 15.97 -11.18 -4.50
CA LEU A 31 16.64 -10.12 -5.25
C LEU A 31 16.19 -10.10 -6.70
N ARG A 32 16.18 -11.27 -7.36
CA ARG A 32 15.66 -11.40 -8.72
C ARG A 32 14.23 -10.93 -8.84
N THR A 33 13.35 -11.35 -7.93
CA THR A 33 11.93 -10.92 -7.89
C THR A 33 11.81 -9.42 -7.71
N LEU A 34 12.61 -8.82 -6.83
CA LEU A 34 12.65 -7.39 -6.57
C LEU A 34 12.97 -6.61 -7.86
N VAL A 35 14.04 -7.00 -8.55
CA VAL A 35 14.47 -6.38 -9.81
C VAL A 35 13.44 -6.55 -10.92
N MET A 36 12.87 -7.74 -11.07
CA MET A 36 11.83 -8.00 -12.05
C MET A 36 10.56 -7.18 -11.83
N ARG A 37 10.16 -6.98 -10.58
CA ARG A 37 8.97 -6.18 -10.23
C ARG A 37 9.21 -4.67 -10.29
N PHE A 38 10.45 -4.23 -10.17
CA PHE A 38 10.83 -2.82 -10.21
C PHE A 38 12.17 -2.62 -10.94
N PRO A 39 12.25 -2.82 -12.28
CA PRO A 39 13.50 -2.67 -13.03
C PRO A 39 14.12 -1.28 -12.94
N LYS A 40 13.31 -0.23 -12.79
CA LYS A 40 13.79 1.15 -12.59
C LYS A 40 14.71 1.31 -11.38
N LEU A 41 14.65 0.38 -10.43
CA LEU A 41 15.52 0.33 -9.26
C LEU A 41 17.00 0.42 -9.65
N LEU A 42 17.41 -0.18 -10.76
CA LEU A 42 18.80 -0.16 -11.23
C LEU A 42 19.29 1.25 -11.64
N GLY A 43 18.37 2.17 -11.95
CA GLY A 43 18.69 3.56 -12.29
C GLY A 43 18.85 4.50 -11.08
N TYR A 44 18.50 4.08 -9.87
CA TYR A 44 18.64 4.93 -8.68
C TYR A 44 20.03 4.80 -8.03
N SER A 45 20.49 5.89 -7.40
CA SER A 45 21.69 5.89 -6.57
C SER A 45 21.42 5.17 -5.24
N VAL A 46 22.38 4.37 -4.78
CA VAL A 46 22.33 3.77 -3.44
C VAL A 46 22.46 4.85 -2.38
N VAL A 47 23.45 5.73 -2.52
CA VAL A 47 23.80 6.75 -1.52
C VAL A 47 22.75 7.84 -1.42
N ASP A 48 22.27 8.35 -2.58
CA ASP A 48 21.37 9.51 -2.61
C ASP A 48 19.89 9.12 -2.50
N ASN A 49 19.55 7.85 -2.78
CA ASN A 49 18.15 7.42 -2.82
C ASN A 49 17.84 6.28 -1.87
N PHE A 50 18.46 5.10 -2.04
CA PHE A 50 18.01 3.91 -1.30
C PHE A 50 18.37 3.94 0.16
N SER A 51 19.65 4.24 0.51
CA SER A 51 20.08 4.23 1.90
C SER A 51 19.26 5.21 2.74
N PRO A 52 19.17 6.51 2.37
CA PRO A 52 18.40 7.46 3.15
C PRO A 52 16.92 7.08 3.33
N ARG A 53 16.30 6.55 2.27
CA ARG A 53 14.87 6.18 2.30
C ARG A 53 14.61 4.94 3.16
N LEU A 54 15.45 3.92 3.04
CA LEU A 54 15.34 2.72 3.87
C LEU A 54 15.58 3.04 5.34
N ASP A 55 16.60 3.84 5.64
CA ASP A 55 16.94 4.24 7.01
C ASP A 55 15.85 5.15 7.60
N TRP A 56 15.24 6.01 6.79
CA TRP A 56 14.10 6.83 7.22
C TRP A 56 12.87 5.96 7.50
N LEU A 57 12.50 5.04 6.60
CA LEU A 57 11.37 4.14 6.78
C LEU A 57 11.55 3.28 8.03
N GLN A 58 12.75 2.75 8.24
CA GLN A 58 13.07 1.92 9.39
C GLN A 58 12.90 2.70 10.70
N ARG A 59 13.43 3.92 10.77
CA ARG A 59 13.29 4.80 11.96
C ARG A 59 11.86 5.30 12.15
N ARG A 60 11.21 5.79 11.09
CA ARG A 60 9.87 6.41 11.17
C ARG A 60 8.79 5.40 11.57
N LEU A 61 8.93 4.16 11.15
CA LEU A 61 7.96 3.09 11.42
C LEU A 61 8.46 2.09 12.45
N ASP A 62 9.60 2.36 13.11
CA ASP A 62 10.24 1.46 14.08
C ASP A 62 10.30 0.00 13.57
N LEU A 63 10.83 -0.19 12.34
CA LEU A 63 10.93 -1.49 11.70
C LEU A 63 12.21 -2.19 12.08
N ASP A 64 12.12 -3.46 12.38
CA ASP A 64 13.27 -4.36 12.31
C ASP A 64 13.64 -4.68 10.85
N ASP A 65 14.78 -5.31 10.63
CA ASP A 65 15.23 -5.65 9.27
C ASP A 65 14.25 -6.58 8.53
N ALA A 66 13.58 -7.47 9.26
CA ALA A 66 12.58 -8.37 8.68
C ALA A 66 11.31 -7.61 8.22
N GLY A 67 10.85 -6.65 9.01
CA GLY A 67 9.73 -5.77 8.68
C GLY A 67 10.04 -4.89 7.47
N LEU A 68 11.24 -4.27 7.44
CA LEU A 68 11.70 -3.47 6.32
C LEU A 68 11.78 -4.30 5.04
N ARG A 69 12.41 -5.49 5.08
CA ARG A 69 12.47 -6.44 3.97
C ARG A 69 11.07 -6.79 3.46
N THR A 70 10.16 -7.16 4.36
CA THR A 70 8.79 -7.54 4.02
C THR A 70 8.08 -6.41 3.28
N MET A 71 8.18 -5.17 3.78
CA MET A 71 7.56 -4.00 3.17
C MET A 71 8.12 -3.73 1.77
N VAL A 72 9.44 -3.77 1.61
CA VAL A 72 10.10 -3.55 0.31
C VAL A 72 9.74 -4.64 -0.69
N LEU A 73 9.71 -5.91 -0.29
CA LEU A 73 9.32 -7.00 -1.17
C LEU A 73 7.85 -6.94 -1.58
N ARG A 74 6.97 -6.45 -0.70
CA ARG A 74 5.55 -6.23 -1.04
C ARG A 74 5.36 -5.15 -2.09
N LYS A 75 6.07 -4.02 -1.97
CA LYS A 75 5.95 -2.88 -2.88
C LYS A 75 7.31 -2.22 -3.13
N PRO A 76 8.14 -2.78 -4.02
CA PRO A 76 9.46 -2.23 -4.33
C PRO A 76 9.42 -0.77 -4.81
N GLN A 77 8.34 -0.39 -5.50
CA GLN A 77 8.13 0.98 -5.99
C GLN A 77 8.03 2.01 -4.86
N ALA A 78 7.80 1.60 -3.60
CA ALA A 78 7.84 2.51 -2.47
C ALA A 78 9.19 3.24 -2.36
N LEU A 79 10.28 2.59 -2.76
CA LEU A 79 11.62 3.19 -2.78
C LEU A 79 11.81 4.30 -3.82
N ALA A 80 10.87 4.48 -4.74
CA ALA A 80 10.90 5.58 -5.73
C ALA A 80 10.25 6.87 -5.22
N TYR A 81 9.48 6.84 -4.15
CA TYR A 81 8.80 8.03 -3.65
C TYR A 81 9.76 8.90 -2.82
N SER A 82 9.58 10.23 -2.92
CA SER A 82 10.24 11.20 -2.04
C SER A 82 9.75 11.01 -0.60
N VAL A 83 10.67 11.14 0.35
CA VAL A 83 10.34 11.12 1.77
C VAL A 83 9.51 12.35 2.11
N GLU A 84 10.00 13.53 1.74
CA GLU A 84 9.43 14.83 2.10
C GLU A 84 8.11 15.10 1.38
N ASP A 85 8.08 14.86 0.04
CA ASP A 85 6.93 15.24 -0.79
C ASP A 85 5.80 14.20 -0.78
N LYS A 86 6.10 12.95 -0.39
CA LYS A 86 5.12 11.88 -0.51
C LYS A 86 4.95 11.03 0.75
N MET A 87 6.05 10.50 1.30
CA MET A 87 5.92 9.56 2.41
C MET A 87 5.45 10.24 3.69
N VAL A 88 6.09 11.35 4.09
CA VAL A 88 5.70 12.12 5.29
C VAL A 88 4.24 12.59 5.18
N PRO A 89 3.82 13.31 4.14
CA PRO A 89 2.43 13.78 4.06
C PRO A 89 1.41 12.64 4.06
N THR A 90 1.74 11.50 3.45
CA THR A 90 0.83 10.33 3.45
C THR A 90 0.68 9.73 4.85
N LEU A 91 1.78 9.60 5.62
CA LEU A 91 1.74 9.06 6.99
C LEU A 91 0.99 10.01 7.93
N ASP A 92 1.32 11.31 7.88
CA ASP A 92 0.71 12.33 8.73
C ASP A 92 -0.81 12.42 8.47
N TRP A 93 -1.21 12.37 7.20
CA TRP A 93 -2.62 12.33 6.85
C TRP A 93 -3.32 11.06 7.35
N LEU A 94 -2.74 9.87 7.13
CA LEU A 94 -3.32 8.61 7.62
C LEU A 94 -3.48 8.63 9.14
N GLN A 95 -2.43 9.06 9.84
CA GLN A 95 -2.41 9.12 11.29
C GLN A 95 -3.48 10.08 11.82
N SER A 96 -3.54 11.30 11.28
CA SER A 96 -4.50 12.32 11.69
C SER A 96 -5.94 11.97 11.29
N ARG A 97 -6.15 11.54 10.04
CA ARG A 97 -7.50 11.31 9.49
C ARG A 97 -8.19 10.08 10.10
N LEU A 98 -7.42 9.06 10.45
CA LEU A 98 -7.92 7.82 11.05
C LEU A 98 -7.62 7.71 12.54
N ASP A 99 -7.03 8.73 13.16
CA ASP A 99 -6.61 8.73 14.57
C ASP A 99 -5.79 7.48 14.94
N LEU A 100 -4.78 7.14 14.10
CA LEU A 100 -3.96 5.95 14.29
C LEU A 100 -2.85 6.20 15.31
N ASN A 101 -2.66 5.26 16.22
CA ASN A 101 -1.43 5.23 17.00
C ASN A 101 -0.26 4.69 16.16
N GLU A 102 0.99 4.80 16.66
CA GLU A 102 2.18 4.41 15.91
C GLU A 102 2.18 2.91 15.53
N THR A 103 1.65 2.04 16.39
CA THR A 103 1.57 0.60 16.11
C THR A 103 0.59 0.30 14.99
N GLU A 104 -0.57 0.94 14.97
CA GLU A 104 -1.56 0.79 13.92
C GLU A 104 -1.08 1.38 12.60
N LEU A 105 -0.43 2.55 12.61
CA LEU A 105 0.17 3.16 11.42
C LEU A 105 1.23 2.23 10.80
N LYS A 106 2.14 1.70 11.63
CA LYS A 106 3.12 0.69 11.22
C LYS A 106 2.43 -0.52 10.58
N GLN A 107 1.43 -1.09 11.26
CA GLN A 107 0.69 -2.25 10.76
C GLN A 107 0.05 -1.97 9.39
N VAL A 108 -0.63 -0.83 9.24
CA VAL A 108 -1.30 -0.42 7.99
C VAL A 108 -0.29 -0.30 6.84
N ILE A 109 0.83 0.39 7.07
CA ILE A 109 1.82 0.63 6.02
C ILE A 109 2.59 -0.64 5.65
N VAL A 110 3.02 -1.44 6.62
CA VAL A 110 3.73 -2.71 6.34
C VAL A 110 2.82 -3.71 5.63
N THR A 111 1.54 -3.72 5.99
CA THR A 111 0.56 -4.61 5.35
C THR A 111 0.24 -4.17 3.92
N PHE A 112 0.11 -2.86 3.68
CA PHE A 112 -0.26 -2.32 2.37
C PHE A 112 0.58 -1.10 1.97
N PRO A 113 1.88 -1.27 1.66
CA PRO A 113 2.79 -0.16 1.31
C PRO A 113 2.38 0.58 0.04
N SER A 114 1.43 0.03 -0.74
CA SER A 114 0.86 0.67 -1.93
C SER A 114 0.18 2.01 -1.62
N LEU A 115 -0.16 2.28 -0.36
CA LEU A 115 -0.74 3.55 0.08
C LEU A 115 0.12 4.75 -0.30
N PHE A 116 1.45 4.62 -0.28
CA PHE A 116 2.35 5.68 -0.75
C PHE A 116 2.14 6.06 -2.23
N GLY A 117 1.54 5.19 -3.04
CA GLY A 117 1.24 5.45 -4.45
C GLY A 117 -0.10 6.14 -4.70
N PHE A 118 -0.96 6.26 -3.69
CA PHE A 118 -2.27 6.87 -3.85
C PHE A 118 -2.25 8.38 -3.56
N SER A 119 -3.08 9.15 -4.26
CA SER A 119 -3.37 10.53 -3.90
C SER A 119 -4.27 10.55 -2.66
N VAL A 120 -3.97 11.44 -1.72
CA VAL A 120 -4.83 11.68 -0.57
C VAL A 120 -6.18 12.22 -1.05
N GLU A 121 -6.15 13.36 -1.72
CA GLU A 121 -7.36 14.11 -2.14
C GLU A 121 -8.13 13.40 -3.26
N GLY A 122 -7.42 12.81 -4.22
CA GLY A 122 -8.04 12.17 -5.40
C GLY A 122 -8.43 10.72 -5.23
N ASN A 123 -7.99 10.06 -4.14
CA ASN A 123 -8.19 8.62 -3.98
C ASN A 123 -8.59 8.20 -2.56
N MET A 124 -7.79 8.50 -1.54
CA MET A 124 -8.03 7.96 -0.21
C MET A 124 -9.15 8.70 0.54
N GLU A 125 -9.13 10.03 0.56
CA GLU A 125 -10.16 10.83 1.23
C GLU A 125 -11.58 10.59 0.67
N PRO A 126 -11.80 10.57 -0.66
CA PRO A 126 -13.12 10.24 -1.21
C PRO A 126 -13.65 8.87 -0.80
N LYS A 127 -12.76 7.90 -0.51
CA LYS A 127 -13.17 6.58 -0.03
C LYS A 127 -13.60 6.61 1.42
N LEU A 128 -12.86 7.32 2.27
CA LEU A 128 -13.25 7.47 3.68
C LEU A 128 -14.57 8.20 3.78
N GLY A 129 -14.77 9.30 3.05
CA GLY A 129 -16.05 9.99 2.95
C GLY A 129 -17.19 9.07 2.50
N PHE A 130 -16.97 8.27 1.47
CA PHE A 130 -17.94 7.26 1.04
C PHE A 130 -18.28 6.25 2.14
N PHE A 131 -17.31 5.79 2.93
CA PHE A 131 -17.57 4.85 4.02
C PHE A 131 -18.37 5.47 5.13
N GLU A 132 -18.10 6.72 5.46
CA GLU A 132 -18.80 7.46 6.51
C GLU A 132 -20.20 7.89 6.05
N GLU A 133 -20.32 8.53 4.89
CA GLU A 133 -21.55 9.17 4.43
C GLU A 133 -22.53 8.21 3.73
N GLU A 134 -22.00 7.35 2.82
CA GLU A 134 -22.87 6.49 2.01
C GLU A 134 -23.09 5.09 2.64
N LEU A 135 -22.12 4.57 3.41
CA LEU A 135 -22.30 3.33 4.17
C LEU A 135 -22.77 3.55 5.61
N GLY A 136 -22.77 4.79 6.09
CA GLY A 136 -23.24 5.14 7.44
C GLY A 136 -22.31 4.63 8.56
N LEU A 137 -21.02 4.42 8.27
CA LEU A 137 -20.07 3.91 9.26
C LEU A 137 -19.56 5.04 10.16
N SER A 138 -19.41 4.76 11.45
CA SER A 138 -18.75 5.71 12.34
C SER A 138 -17.25 5.83 12.01
N PRO A 139 -16.59 6.97 12.34
CA PRO A 139 -15.14 7.10 12.17
C PRO A 139 -14.33 5.98 12.85
N SER A 140 -14.81 5.49 14.00
CA SER A 140 -14.20 4.36 14.71
C SER A 140 -14.31 3.03 13.93
N ASP A 141 -15.46 2.78 13.29
CA ASP A 141 -15.66 1.59 12.48
C ASP A 141 -14.80 1.64 11.20
N VAL A 142 -14.71 2.81 10.57
CA VAL A 142 -13.82 3.03 9.42
C VAL A 142 -12.38 2.79 9.82
N ARG A 143 -11.90 3.38 10.94
CA ARG A 143 -10.56 3.12 11.49
C ARG A 143 -10.30 1.63 11.68
N ALA A 144 -11.17 0.94 12.46
CA ALA A 144 -11.03 -0.49 12.74
C ALA A 144 -11.00 -1.31 11.45
N SER A 145 -11.83 -0.94 10.48
CA SER A 145 -11.89 -1.58 9.17
C SER A 145 -10.58 -1.42 8.38
N ILE A 146 -10.01 -0.21 8.34
CA ILE A 146 -8.75 0.04 7.63
C ILE A 146 -7.56 -0.61 8.33
N VAL A 147 -7.48 -0.56 9.66
CA VAL A 147 -6.42 -1.23 10.43
C VAL A 147 -6.45 -2.74 10.19
N SER A 148 -7.63 -3.36 10.17
CA SER A 148 -7.77 -4.80 9.94
C SER A 148 -7.45 -5.22 8.50
N ALA A 149 -7.79 -4.39 7.51
CA ALA A 149 -7.57 -4.67 6.09
C ALA A 149 -7.27 -3.40 5.28
N PRO A 150 -6.03 -2.88 5.32
CA PRO A 150 -5.65 -1.63 4.64
C PRO A 150 -5.85 -1.67 3.13
N ALA A 151 -5.85 -2.86 2.52
CA ALA A 151 -6.12 -3.07 1.10
C ALA A 151 -7.51 -2.55 0.66
N ARG A 152 -8.43 -2.32 1.59
CA ARG A 152 -9.72 -1.67 1.33
C ARG A 152 -9.55 -0.30 0.68
N LEU A 153 -8.53 0.46 1.04
CA LEU A 153 -8.20 1.72 0.35
C LEU A 153 -7.69 1.53 -1.08
N GLY A 154 -7.33 0.31 -1.48
CA GLY A 154 -6.88 -0.02 -2.84
C GLY A 154 -8.00 -0.23 -3.85
N TYR A 155 -9.22 -0.51 -3.42
CA TYR A 155 -10.32 -0.80 -4.34
C TYR A 155 -10.99 0.48 -4.88
N SER A 156 -11.59 0.34 -6.06
CA SER A 156 -12.22 1.44 -6.78
C SER A 156 -13.62 1.76 -6.23
N LEU A 157 -13.88 3.04 -5.97
CA LEU A 157 -15.26 3.51 -5.69
C LEU A 157 -16.19 3.20 -6.86
N LYS A 158 -15.75 3.51 -8.09
CA LYS A 158 -16.59 3.41 -9.30
C LYS A 158 -16.92 1.98 -9.69
N THR A 159 -15.93 1.07 -9.61
CA THR A 159 -16.09 -0.27 -10.17
C THR A 159 -16.30 -1.36 -9.13
N ARG A 160 -16.17 -1.05 -7.83
CA ARG A 160 -16.39 -2.02 -6.76
C ARG A 160 -17.35 -1.54 -5.68
N TYR A 161 -17.06 -0.42 -5.03
CA TYR A 161 -17.85 -0.02 -3.87
C TYR A 161 -19.25 0.44 -4.22
N ARG A 162 -19.42 1.36 -5.18
CA ARG A 162 -20.73 1.87 -5.58
C ARG A 162 -21.64 0.79 -6.17
N PRO A 163 -21.19 -0.06 -7.11
CA PRO A 163 -22.04 -1.15 -7.61
C PRO A 163 -22.51 -2.10 -6.50
N ARG A 164 -21.62 -2.43 -5.55
CA ARG A 164 -22.00 -3.28 -4.42
C ARG A 164 -23.00 -2.61 -3.48
N LEU A 165 -22.89 -1.31 -3.27
CA LEU A 165 -23.87 -0.56 -2.47
C LEU A 165 -25.24 -0.56 -3.15
N GLU A 166 -25.30 -0.42 -4.48
CA GLU A 166 -26.56 -0.53 -5.24
C GLU A 166 -27.18 -1.92 -5.09
N VAL A 167 -26.38 -2.97 -5.13
CA VAL A 167 -26.85 -4.36 -4.88
C VAL A 167 -27.42 -4.48 -3.45
N CYS A 168 -26.73 -3.99 -2.44
CA CYS A 168 -27.22 -4.01 -1.06
C CYS A 168 -28.56 -3.26 -0.94
N ARG A 169 -28.67 -2.06 -1.54
CA ARG A 169 -29.89 -1.25 -1.51
C ARG A 169 -31.07 -1.96 -2.19
N ALA A 170 -30.82 -2.55 -3.36
CA ALA A 170 -31.84 -3.29 -4.09
C ALA A 170 -32.33 -4.54 -3.34
N ALA A 171 -31.46 -5.19 -2.60
CA ALA A 171 -31.76 -6.39 -1.79
C ALA A 171 -32.29 -6.05 -0.37
N GLY A 172 -32.31 -4.79 0.03
CA GLY A 172 -32.63 -4.40 1.42
C GLY A 172 -31.60 -4.90 2.44
N ALA A 173 -30.35 -5.14 1.99
CA ALA A 173 -29.27 -5.64 2.82
C ALA A 173 -28.46 -4.50 3.47
N ASP A 174 -27.73 -4.84 4.53
CA ASP A 174 -26.91 -3.89 5.26
C ASP A 174 -25.76 -3.35 4.39
N ALA A 175 -25.67 -2.03 4.26
CA ALA A 175 -24.60 -1.34 3.50
C ALA A 175 -23.20 -1.61 4.05
N SER A 176 -23.04 -1.95 5.33
CA SER A 176 -21.76 -2.30 5.94
C SER A 176 -21.11 -3.53 5.29
N LEU A 177 -21.91 -4.41 4.67
CA LEU A 177 -21.43 -5.58 3.91
C LEU A 177 -20.52 -5.19 2.77
N VAL A 178 -20.72 -4.01 2.17
CA VAL A 178 -19.88 -3.49 1.07
C VAL A 178 -18.42 -3.41 1.50
N LEU A 179 -18.15 -2.88 2.70
CA LEU A 179 -16.79 -2.76 3.22
C LEU A 179 -16.28 -4.06 3.83
N SER A 180 -17.14 -4.79 4.54
CA SER A 180 -16.80 -6.07 5.17
C SER A 180 -16.34 -7.11 4.13
N TYR A 181 -16.96 -7.12 2.98
CA TYR A 181 -16.66 -8.03 1.87
C TYR A 181 -15.82 -7.38 0.75
N ALA A 182 -15.21 -6.22 0.97
CA ALA A 182 -14.46 -5.50 -0.06
C ALA A 182 -13.32 -6.31 -0.67
N THR A 183 -12.68 -7.18 0.11
CA THR A 183 -11.57 -8.05 -0.34
C THR A 183 -12.02 -9.35 -1.01
N ASN A 184 -13.31 -9.68 -0.95
CA ASN A 184 -13.86 -10.91 -1.50
C ASN A 184 -14.23 -10.75 -2.98
N ALA A 185 -14.27 -11.87 -3.71
CA ALA A 185 -14.83 -11.93 -5.05
C ALA A 185 -16.33 -11.56 -5.06
N ASP A 186 -16.85 -11.18 -6.23
CA ASP A 186 -18.23 -10.72 -6.33
C ASP A 186 -19.22 -11.86 -6.05
N GLU A 187 -18.89 -13.10 -6.40
CA GLU A 187 -19.69 -14.30 -6.07
C GLU A 187 -19.97 -14.41 -4.57
N ARG A 188 -18.93 -14.32 -3.73
CA ARG A 188 -19.08 -14.38 -2.27
C ARG A 188 -19.86 -13.22 -1.70
N PHE A 189 -19.72 -12.04 -2.31
CA PHE A 189 -20.48 -10.88 -1.92
C PHE A 189 -21.97 -11.07 -2.25
N CYS A 190 -22.29 -11.51 -3.47
CA CYS A 190 -23.67 -11.77 -3.91
C CYS A 190 -24.33 -12.88 -3.09
N GLU A 191 -23.63 -13.98 -2.80
CA GLU A 191 -24.10 -15.03 -1.89
C GLU A 191 -24.49 -14.47 -0.52
N ARG A 192 -23.66 -13.58 0.04
CA ARG A 192 -23.90 -12.99 1.35
C ARG A 192 -25.11 -12.04 1.36
N VAL A 193 -25.29 -11.32 0.26
CA VAL A 193 -26.43 -10.39 0.09
C VAL A 193 -27.73 -11.12 -0.28
N GLY A 194 -27.60 -12.37 -0.78
CA GLY A 194 -28.75 -13.21 -1.17
C GLY A 194 -29.27 -12.89 -2.58
N VAL A 195 -28.38 -12.41 -3.48
CA VAL A 195 -28.73 -12.11 -4.87
C VAL A 195 -27.93 -12.98 -5.83
N PRO A 196 -28.46 -13.32 -7.02
CA PRO A 196 -27.68 -13.96 -8.07
C PRO A 196 -26.57 -13.03 -8.59
N LEU A 197 -25.54 -13.62 -9.18
CA LEU A 197 -24.41 -12.89 -9.78
C LEU A 197 -24.87 -12.20 -11.07
#